data_519747f96fcc13717292def57e2d6c0f
#
_entry.id   519747f96fcc13717292def57e2d6c0f
#
_cell.length_a   1.000
_cell.length_b   1.000
_cell.length_c   1.000
_cell.angle_alpha   90.00
_cell.angle_beta   90.00
_cell.angle_gamma   90.00
#
_symmetry.space_group_name_H-M   'P 1'
#
loop_
_entity.id
_entity.type
_entity.pdbx_description
1 polymer ?
#
loop_
_entity_poly.entity_id
_entity_poly.type
_entity_poly.pdbx_seq_one_letter_code
_entity_poly.pdbx_strand_id
1 'polypeptide(L)'
;MECNLFYTELSRGIYRISDSLHGPNSDGFSDAPGRATQNSYLIQGQEKAALIDLAVDTPDLFSYACQLTGLPTQVLLTHGHPDHVYNLESVGEAWLHPDDYDLVLKGIPGICFPIHNVVLNPLKDRQKIDLGERILEVIHMPGHTLGSVLFWDKQSGFLFSGDSCSRRLLYGLTPTVPLDEHCKKIAGLAELPINHIYTAHDRCGLPKAHLLRSCELIRQELPKSATTVIIPGIGIMRNLRWGDENTLDYFDMAVEESYVEGLLK
;
A
#
# COMPACT_ATOMS: atom_id res chain seq x y z
N MET A 1 2.61 -3.13 25.85
CA MET A 1 3.93 -2.92 25.20
C MET A 1 3.90 -1.49 24.68
N GLU A 2 4.84 -0.65 25.10
CA GLU A 2 4.95 0.68 24.51
C GLU A 2 5.37 0.49 23.04
N CYS A 3 4.50 0.82 22.13
CA CYS A 3 4.83 0.86 20.71
C CYS A 3 5.60 2.15 20.47
N ASN A 4 6.89 2.05 20.23
CA ASN A 4 7.71 3.22 19.92
C ASN A 4 7.54 3.55 18.45
N LEU A 5 6.63 4.49 18.17
CA LEU A 5 6.53 5.09 16.84
C LEU A 5 7.75 5.97 16.57
N PHE A 6 8.23 5.90 15.36
CA PHE A 6 9.26 6.80 14.85
C PHE A 6 8.98 7.18 13.41
N TYR A 7 9.56 8.29 12.99
CA TYR A 7 9.41 8.75 11.62
C TYR A 7 10.75 9.00 10.95
N THR A 8 10.73 8.95 9.63
CA THR A 8 11.82 9.43 8.77
C THR A 8 11.24 10.46 7.81
N GLU A 9 11.82 11.64 7.73
CA GLU A 9 11.47 12.62 6.72
C GLU A 9 12.09 12.20 5.37
N LEU A 10 11.24 11.86 4.40
CA LEU A 10 11.62 11.43 3.06
C LEU A 10 11.89 12.63 2.14
N SER A 11 11.16 13.71 2.37
CA SER A 11 11.28 14.99 1.71
C SER A 11 10.55 16.01 2.58
N ARG A 12 10.77 17.31 2.35
CA ARG A 12 10.15 18.37 3.14
C ARG A 12 8.63 18.17 3.26
N GLY A 13 8.18 17.91 4.51
CA GLY A 13 6.77 17.68 4.83
C GLY A 13 6.21 16.33 4.36
N ILE A 14 7.07 15.35 4.08
CA ILE A 14 6.67 13.98 3.76
C ILE A 14 7.41 13.04 4.70
N TYR A 15 6.65 12.32 5.51
CA TYR A 15 7.19 11.46 6.55
C TYR A 15 6.72 10.02 6.37
N ARG A 16 7.62 9.07 6.52
CA ARG A 16 7.29 7.67 6.72
C ARG A 16 7.22 7.41 8.22
N ILE A 17 6.14 6.83 8.70
CA ILE A 17 5.94 6.43 10.09
C ILE A 17 5.93 4.91 10.16
N SER A 18 6.70 4.35 11.09
CA SER A 18 6.78 2.91 11.36
C SER A 18 6.93 2.66 12.86
N ASP A 19 6.81 1.42 13.28
CA ASP A 19 7.05 1.03 14.66
C ASP A 19 8.35 0.22 14.81
N SER A 20 8.79 0.08 16.06
CA SER A 20 9.99 -0.68 16.41
C SER A 20 9.82 -2.20 16.29
N LEU A 21 8.59 -2.70 16.17
CA LEU A 21 8.31 -4.14 16.07
C LEU A 21 8.44 -4.64 14.64
N HIS A 22 8.01 -3.81 13.68
CA HIS A 22 8.01 -4.12 12.25
C HIS A 22 9.03 -3.28 11.47
N GLY A 23 9.62 -2.29 12.14
CA GLY A 23 10.65 -1.43 11.58
C GLY A 23 11.97 -2.16 11.35
N PRO A 24 12.93 -1.47 10.77
CA PRO A 24 14.30 -1.96 10.69
C PRO A 24 14.82 -2.20 12.11
N ASN A 25 15.67 -3.21 12.23
CA ASN A 25 16.37 -3.57 13.46
C ASN A 25 16.72 -2.34 14.31
N SER A 26 17.03 -2.54 15.56
CA SER A 26 17.47 -1.55 16.55
C SER A 26 18.46 -0.46 16.07
N ASP A 27 18.89 -0.53 14.86
CA ASP A 27 19.87 0.33 14.19
C ASP A 27 19.25 1.53 13.44
N GLY A 28 17.95 1.77 13.60
CA GLY A 28 17.24 2.86 12.95
C GLY A 28 16.78 2.54 11.53
N PHE A 29 16.20 3.52 10.88
CA PHE A 29 15.67 3.40 9.52
C PHE A 29 16.84 3.21 8.53
N SER A 30 16.90 2.02 7.94
CA SER A 30 17.74 1.79 6.77
C SER A 30 16.91 2.01 5.52
N ASP A 31 17.39 2.86 4.60
CA ASP A 31 16.81 2.97 3.25
C ASP A 31 17.22 1.81 2.34
N ALA A 32 17.91 0.81 2.89
CA ALA A 32 18.26 -0.40 2.16
C ALA A 32 17.06 -1.32 1.98
N PRO A 33 16.96 -2.03 0.85
CA PRO A 33 16.03 -3.14 0.68
C PRO A 33 16.21 -4.20 1.78
N GLY A 34 15.21 -5.01 2.04
CA GLY A 34 15.28 -6.06 3.06
C GLY A 34 13.91 -6.65 3.35
N ARG A 35 13.73 -7.15 4.57
CA ARG A 35 12.48 -7.75 5.03
C ARG A 35 11.30 -6.80 4.90
N ALA A 36 10.10 -7.37 4.83
CA ALA A 36 8.86 -6.60 4.90
C ALA A 36 8.80 -5.76 6.18
N THR A 37 8.13 -4.64 6.08
CA THR A 37 7.85 -3.71 7.18
C THR A 37 6.39 -3.29 7.12
N GLN A 38 5.95 -2.43 8.03
CA GLN A 38 4.67 -1.74 7.93
C GLN A 38 4.90 -0.24 8.02
N ASN A 39 4.40 0.48 7.04
CA ASN A 39 4.58 1.92 6.92
C ASN A 39 3.25 2.62 6.69
N SER A 40 3.06 3.72 7.40
CA SER A 40 2.10 4.76 7.06
C SER A 40 2.85 6.00 6.60
N TYR A 41 2.23 6.82 5.77
CA TYR A 41 2.88 8.02 5.24
C TYR A 41 2.09 9.26 5.62
N LEU A 42 2.76 10.24 6.23
CA LEU A 42 2.16 11.52 6.59
C LEU A 42 2.63 12.59 5.62
N ILE A 43 1.68 13.21 4.93
CA ILE A 43 1.93 14.24 3.92
C ILE A 43 1.39 15.55 4.45
N GLN A 44 2.29 16.48 4.69
CA GLN A 44 1.97 17.81 5.21
C GLN A 44 1.85 18.81 4.06
N GLY A 45 0.72 19.50 3.98
CA GLY A 45 0.56 20.74 3.22
C GLY A 45 0.71 21.96 4.10
N GLN A 46 0.20 23.10 3.66
CA GLN A 46 0.23 24.34 4.44
C GLN A 46 -0.95 24.44 5.41
N GLU A 47 -2.11 23.88 5.06
CA GLU A 47 -3.36 24.02 5.83
C GLU A 47 -3.78 22.71 6.50
N LYS A 48 -3.47 21.58 5.89
CA LYS A 48 -3.90 20.25 6.32
C LYS A 48 -2.80 19.23 6.10
N ALA A 49 -2.96 18.07 6.74
CA ALA A 49 -2.15 16.91 6.48
C ALA A 49 -3.02 15.70 6.08
N ALA A 50 -2.41 14.73 5.41
CA ALA A 50 -3.01 13.45 5.08
C ALA A 50 -2.15 12.32 5.64
N LEU A 51 -2.74 11.43 6.42
CA LEU A 51 -2.13 10.17 6.82
C LEU A 51 -2.59 9.08 5.85
N ILE A 52 -1.68 8.54 5.09
CA ILE A 52 -1.94 7.47 4.13
C ILE A 52 -1.74 6.13 4.85
N ASP A 53 -2.80 5.36 4.92
CA ASP A 53 -2.99 4.10 5.62
C ASP A 53 -2.76 4.18 7.16
N LEU A 54 -3.46 3.31 7.85
CA LEU A 54 -3.24 3.00 9.27
C LEU A 54 -2.51 1.66 9.37
N ALA A 55 -1.34 1.57 8.70
CA ALA A 55 -0.63 0.30 8.52
C ALA A 55 0.26 -0.09 9.72
N VAL A 56 0.43 0.79 10.69
CA VAL A 56 1.15 0.48 11.93
C VAL A 56 0.15 0.13 13.02
N ASP A 57 0.24 -1.10 13.54
CA ASP A 57 -0.71 -1.64 14.54
C ASP A 57 -0.48 -1.03 15.93
N THR A 58 -0.86 0.22 16.08
CA THR A 58 -0.88 0.93 17.36
C THR A 58 -2.03 1.92 17.43
N PRO A 59 -2.75 2.02 18.54
CA PRO A 59 -3.82 3.00 18.73
C PRO A 59 -3.31 4.45 18.69
N ASP A 60 -2.03 4.68 18.89
CA ASP A 60 -1.43 6.02 18.96
C ASP A 60 -1.04 6.60 17.61
N LEU A 61 -1.07 5.82 16.52
CA LEU A 61 -0.59 6.24 15.19
C LEU A 61 -1.22 7.56 14.71
N PHE A 62 -2.54 7.66 14.77
CA PHE A 62 -3.25 8.85 14.30
C PHE A 62 -2.95 10.08 15.16
N SER A 63 -2.96 9.93 16.49
CA SER A 63 -2.61 11.02 17.40
C SER A 63 -1.16 11.46 17.25
N TYR A 64 -0.25 10.52 17.02
CA TYR A 64 1.16 10.79 16.73
C TYR A 64 1.32 11.60 15.44
N ALA A 65 0.64 11.22 14.37
CA ALA A 65 0.66 11.94 13.10
C ALA A 65 0.11 13.37 13.25
N CYS A 66 -0.99 13.55 13.98
CA CYS A 66 -1.56 14.88 14.28
C CYS A 66 -0.56 15.77 15.07
N GLN A 67 0.12 15.19 16.05
CA GLN A 67 1.12 15.91 16.87
C GLN A 67 2.34 16.33 16.05
N LEU A 68 2.78 15.45 15.12
CA LEU A 68 3.96 15.70 14.30
C LEU A 68 3.81 16.93 13.40
N THR A 69 2.63 17.17 12.85
CA THR A 69 2.38 18.31 11.96
C THR A 69 1.72 19.50 12.65
N GLY A 70 0.95 19.26 13.72
CA GLY A 70 0.10 20.27 14.36
C GLY A 70 -1.07 20.75 13.49
N LEU A 71 -1.37 20.04 12.38
CA LEU A 71 -2.40 20.40 11.41
C LEU A 71 -3.61 19.47 11.49
N PRO A 72 -4.80 19.92 11.06
CA PRO A 72 -5.93 19.04 10.81
C PRO A 72 -5.51 17.91 9.87
N THR A 73 -5.61 16.66 10.30
CA THR A 73 -5.13 15.49 9.56
C THR A 73 -6.31 14.61 9.18
N GLN A 74 -6.39 14.24 7.90
CA GLN A 74 -7.36 13.28 7.37
C GLN A 74 -6.69 11.94 7.06
N VAL A 75 -7.42 10.82 7.24
CA VAL A 75 -6.94 9.49 6.90
C VAL A 75 -7.37 9.14 5.48
N LEU A 76 -6.40 8.78 4.65
CA LEU A 76 -6.58 8.32 3.26
C LEU A 76 -6.15 6.87 3.18
N LEU A 77 -7.06 5.96 2.85
CA LEU A 77 -6.77 4.53 2.76
C LEU A 77 -6.48 4.16 1.31
N THR A 78 -5.38 3.45 1.09
CA THR A 78 -5.06 2.92 -0.25
C THR A 78 -5.99 1.79 -0.63
N HIS A 79 -6.41 0.97 0.34
CA HIS A 79 -7.36 -0.13 0.16
C HIS A 79 -7.90 -0.63 1.52
N GLY A 80 -8.82 -1.60 1.48
CA GLY A 80 -9.57 -2.04 2.66
C GLY A 80 -9.03 -3.28 3.37
N HIS A 81 -7.79 -3.73 3.14
CA HIS A 81 -7.23 -4.87 3.88
C HIS A 81 -6.95 -4.54 5.34
N PRO A 82 -7.00 -5.56 6.25
CA PRO A 82 -6.97 -5.34 7.69
C PRO A 82 -5.70 -4.65 8.18
N ASP A 83 -4.57 -4.90 7.56
CA ASP A 83 -3.28 -4.30 7.90
C ASP A 83 -3.08 -2.86 7.39
N HIS A 84 -4.08 -2.29 6.74
CA HIS A 84 -4.13 -0.87 6.33
C HIS A 84 -5.19 -0.07 7.09
N VAL A 85 -5.99 -0.74 7.90
CA VAL A 85 -7.13 -0.14 8.63
C VAL A 85 -7.05 -0.39 10.14
N TYR A 86 -5.85 -0.64 10.67
CA TYR A 86 -5.65 -0.82 12.11
C TYR A 86 -6.22 0.37 12.90
N ASN A 87 -6.96 0.06 13.96
CA ASN A 87 -7.54 1.07 14.85
C ASN A 87 -8.46 2.12 14.17
N LEU A 88 -8.99 1.83 12.97
CA LEU A 88 -9.86 2.74 12.22
C LEU A 88 -11.12 3.12 13.02
N GLU A 89 -11.67 2.22 13.83
CA GLU A 89 -12.80 2.53 14.72
C GLU A 89 -12.49 3.68 15.70
N SER A 90 -11.26 3.75 16.21
CA SER A 90 -10.86 4.82 17.14
C SER A 90 -10.64 6.16 16.45
N VAL A 91 -10.31 6.14 15.15
CA VAL A 91 -10.20 7.34 14.30
C VAL A 91 -11.59 7.83 13.90
N GLY A 92 -12.51 6.93 13.60
CA GLY A 92 -13.92 7.18 13.32
C GLY A 92 -14.23 7.66 11.90
N GLU A 93 -13.25 8.13 11.12
CA GLU A 93 -13.46 8.63 9.75
C GLU A 93 -12.23 8.40 8.86
N ALA A 94 -12.48 7.96 7.63
CA ALA A 94 -11.44 7.84 6.60
C ALA A 94 -12.01 8.02 5.18
N TRP A 95 -11.10 8.19 4.23
CA TRP A 95 -11.40 8.23 2.80
C TRP A 95 -10.95 6.92 2.17
N LEU A 96 -11.85 6.23 1.46
CA LEU A 96 -11.62 4.93 0.82
C LEU A 96 -12.38 4.86 -0.50
N HIS A 97 -11.89 4.09 -1.46
CA HIS A 97 -12.65 3.82 -2.69
C HIS A 97 -13.88 2.96 -2.38
N PRO A 98 -15.07 3.26 -2.93
CA PRO A 98 -16.31 2.54 -2.61
C PRO A 98 -16.26 1.03 -2.87
N ASP A 99 -15.48 0.57 -3.84
CA ASP A 99 -15.34 -0.85 -4.17
C ASP A 99 -14.69 -1.68 -3.04
N ASP A 100 -14.06 -1.01 -2.06
CA ASP A 100 -13.46 -1.65 -0.89
C ASP A 100 -14.26 -1.44 0.42
N TYR A 101 -15.41 -0.76 0.37
CA TYR A 101 -16.22 -0.53 1.57
C TYR A 101 -16.62 -1.84 2.26
N ASP A 102 -16.97 -2.86 1.48
CA ASP A 102 -17.36 -4.15 2.01
C ASP A 102 -16.22 -4.88 2.72
N LEU A 103 -14.97 -4.69 2.30
CA LEU A 103 -13.80 -5.26 2.98
C LEU A 103 -13.68 -4.73 4.41
N VAL A 104 -13.98 -3.46 4.61
CA VAL A 104 -13.95 -2.80 5.92
C VAL A 104 -15.22 -3.09 6.72
N LEU A 105 -16.40 -2.84 6.13
CA LEU A 105 -17.68 -2.86 6.85
C LEU A 105 -18.24 -4.26 7.10
N LYS A 106 -17.88 -5.25 6.26
CA LYS A 106 -18.27 -6.65 6.43
C LYS A 106 -17.14 -7.56 6.85
N GLY A 107 -15.90 -7.08 6.75
CA GLY A 107 -14.70 -7.87 6.96
C GLY A 107 -14.46 -8.91 5.86
N ILE A 108 -13.42 -9.70 6.02
CA ILE A 108 -13.05 -10.78 5.10
C ILE A 108 -13.19 -12.11 5.86
N PRO A 109 -14.09 -13.01 5.44
CA PRO A 109 -14.35 -14.26 6.15
C PRO A 109 -13.06 -15.07 6.38
N GLY A 110 -12.82 -15.47 7.64
CA GLY A 110 -11.64 -16.23 8.03
C GLY A 110 -10.35 -15.40 8.21
N ILE A 111 -10.38 -14.09 7.91
CA ILE A 111 -9.21 -13.20 7.98
C ILE A 111 -9.44 -12.06 8.97
N CYS A 112 -10.51 -11.30 8.83
CA CYS A 112 -10.79 -10.19 9.74
C CYS A 112 -12.28 -9.99 9.97
N PHE A 113 -12.60 -9.35 11.10
CA PHE A 113 -13.94 -8.98 11.48
C PHE A 113 -14.37 -7.64 10.86
N PRO A 114 -15.69 -7.38 10.75
CA PRO A 114 -16.21 -6.07 10.37
C PRO A 114 -15.71 -4.95 11.29
N ILE A 115 -15.44 -3.79 10.72
CA ILE A 115 -15.18 -2.55 11.46
C ILE A 115 -16.48 -1.75 11.51
N HIS A 116 -16.86 -1.31 12.71
CA HIS A 116 -18.09 -0.58 12.97
C HIS A 116 -17.80 0.87 13.37
N ASN A 117 -18.85 1.70 13.42
CA ASN A 117 -18.77 3.08 13.91
C ASN A 117 -17.73 3.94 13.16
N VAL A 118 -17.55 3.72 11.87
CA VAL A 118 -16.65 4.47 10.99
C VAL A 118 -17.44 5.13 9.86
N VAL A 119 -17.07 6.37 9.55
CA VAL A 119 -17.55 7.08 8.35
C VAL A 119 -16.53 6.90 7.24
N LEU A 120 -16.96 6.29 6.13
CA LEU A 120 -16.15 6.14 4.94
C LEU A 120 -16.58 7.15 3.87
N ASN A 121 -15.69 8.09 3.57
CA ASN A 121 -15.87 9.07 2.51
C ASN A 121 -15.35 8.53 1.17
N PRO A 122 -16.08 8.72 0.05
CA PRO A 122 -15.70 8.12 -1.22
C PRO A 122 -14.47 8.80 -1.85
N LEU A 123 -13.47 7.99 -2.20
CA LEU A 123 -12.42 8.37 -3.14
C LEU A 123 -12.86 8.04 -4.57
N LYS A 124 -12.39 8.86 -5.52
CA LYS A 124 -12.64 8.69 -6.95
C LYS A 124 -11.34 8.85 -7.73
N ASP A 125 -11.25 8.16 -8.87
CA ASP A 125 -10.12 8.36 -9.79
C ASP A 125 -9.99 9.84 -10.20
N ARG A 126 -8.75 10.29 -10.28
CA ARG A 126 -8.38 11.69 -10.60
C ARG A 126 -8.86 12.74 -9.60
N GLN A 127 -9.41 12.35 -8.45
CA GLN A 127 -9.72 13.27 -7.37
C GLN A 127 -8.45 13.97 -6.90
N LYS A 128 -8.56 15.27 -6.64
CA LYS A 128 -7.49 16.08 -6.04
C LYS A 128 -7.78 16.29 -4.57
N ILE A 129 -6.84 15.92 -3.74
CA ILE A 129 -6.85 16.17 -2.29
C ILE A 129 -5.95 17.37 -2.05
N ASP A 130 -6.55 18.50 -1.77
CA ASP A 130 -5.85 19.77 -1.51
C ASP A 130 -5.50 19.87 -0.02
N LEU A 131 -4.21 19.99 0.27
CA LEU A 131 -3.67 20.14 1.63
C LEU A 131 -3.20 21.57 1.93
N GLY A 132 -3.43 22.52 1.01
CA GLY A 132 -2.85 23.85 1.02
C GLY A 132 -1.42 23.83 0.44
N GLU A 133 -1.25 24.44 -0.74
CA GLU A 133 0.01 24.47 -1.54
C GLU A 133 0.60 23.09 -1.89
N ARG A 134 -0.08 22.01 -1.52
CA ARG A 134 0.26 20.61 -1.91
C ARG A 134 -1.01 19.86 -2.28
N ILE A 135 -0.97 19.20 -3.41
CA ILE A 135 -2.12 18.43 -3.93
C ILE A 135 -1.68 16.99 -4.17
N LEU A 136 -2.41 16.05 -3.56
CA LEU A 136 -2.32 14.63 -3.91
C LEU A 136 -3.37 14.31 -4.97
N GLU A 137 -2.98 13.61 -6.04
CA GLU A 137 -3.92 13.07 -7.02
C GLU A 137 -4.19 11.60 -6.70
N VAL A 138 -5.47 11.24 -6.62
CA VAL A 138 -5.91 9.85 -6.47
C VAL A 138 -5.85 9.15 -7.83
N ILE A 139 -5.24 7.98 -7.89
CA ILE A 139 -5.19 7.13 -9.08
C ILE A 139 -5.84 5.79 -8.73
N HIS A 140 -7.00 5.49 -9.34
CA HIS A 140 -7.67 4.21 -9.13
C HIS A 140 -6.90 3.08 -9.84
N MET A 141 -6.44 2.13 -9.04
CA MET A 141 -5.53 1.06 -9.46
C MET A 141 -6.05 -0.32 -9.02
N PRO A 142 -7.22 -0.78 -9.52
CA PRO A 142 -7.72 -2.11 -9.17
C PRO A 142 -6.72 -3.19 -9.58
N GLY A 143 -6.57 -4.18 -8.70
CA GLY A 143 -5.61 -5.27 -8.85
C GLY A 143 -5.37 -5.99 -7.55
N HIS A 144 -4.67 -5.41 -6.62
CA HIS A 144 -4.53 -5.97 -5.27
C HIS A 144 -5.91 -6.13 -4.59
N THR A 145 -6.75 -5.08 -4.64
CA THR A 145 -8.19 -5.12 -4.42
C THR A 145 -8.92 -4.38 -5.56
N LEU A 146 -10.25 -4.48 -5.64
CA LEU A 146 -11.04 -3.72 -6.61
C LEU A 146 -10.99 -2.22 -6.33
N GLY A 147 -10.97 -1.82 -5.06
CA GLY A 147 -10.95 -0.44 -4.63
C GLY A 147 -9.55 0.13 -4.40
N SER A 148 -8.49 -0.57 -4.74
CA SER A 148 -7.13 -0.05 -4.57
C SER A 148 -6.94 1.28 -5.26
N VAL A 149 -6.38 2.26 -4.54
CA VAL A 149 -5.99 3.57 -5.05
C VAL A 149 -4.54 3.88 -4.68
N LEU A 150 -3.92 4.74 -5.47
CA LEU A 150 -2.60 5.31 -5.21
C LEU A 150 -2.77 6.81 -4.97
N PHE A 151 -1.85 7.39 -4.22
CA PHE A 151 -1.79 8.83 -4.01
C PHE A 151 -0.50 9.38 -4.62
N TRP A 152 -0.63 10.25 -5.60
CA TRP A 152 0.50 10.84 -6.31
C TRP A 152 0.71 12.29 -5.91
N ASP A 153 1.85 12.57 -5.27
CA ASP A 153 2.34 13.92 -5.03
C ASP A 153 3.20 14.37 -6.22
N LYS A 154 2.60 15.18 -7.10
CA LYS A 154 3.30 15.70 -8.28
C LYS A 154 4.47 16.61 -7.93
N GLN A 155 4.44 17.26 -6.78
CA GLN A 155 5.46 18.21 -6.37
C GLN A 155 6.79 17.51 -6.04
N SER A 156 6.74 16.38 -5.35
CA SER A 156 7.91 15.56 -5.04
C SER A 156 8.21 14.52 -6.13
N GLY A 157 7.21 14.14 -6.92
CA GLY A 157 7.23 12.99 -7.80
C GLY A 157 7.07 11.67 -7.06
N PHE A 158 6.55 11.68 -5.82
CA PHE A 158 6.36 10.47 -5.02
C PHE A 158 4.99 9.86 -5.24
N LEU A 159 4.97 8.54 -5.38
CA LEU A 159 3.77 7.74 -5.51
C LEU A 159 3.64 6.84 -4.27
N PHE A 160 2.55 6.99 -3.52
CA PHE A 160 2.21 6.15 -2.38
C PHE A 160 1.22 5.09 -2.86
N SER A 161 1.66 3.84 -2.90
CA SER A 161 0.93 2.80 -3.65
C SER A 161 0.26 1.74 -2.78
N GLY A 162 0.33 1.86 -1.44
CA GLY A 162 -0.08 0.75 -0.59
C GLY A 162 0.61 -0.52 -1.06
N ASP A 163 -0.17 -1.53 -1.41
CA ASP A 163 0.34 -2.83 -1.85
C ASP A 163 0.39 -3.00 -3.37
N SER A 164 -0.30 -2.13 -4.11
CA SER A 164 -0.49 -2.32 -5.56
C SER A 164 0.81 -2.37 -6.38
N CYS A 165 1.88 -1.73 -5.91
CA CYS A 165 3.19 -1.71 -6.58
C CYS A 165 4.33 -2.21 -5.68
N SER A 166 4.03 -3.00 -4.65
CA SER A 166 5.02 -3.55 -3.72
C SER A 166 5.92 -4.60 -4.39
N ARG A 167 7.11 -4.77 -3.86
CA ARG A 167 7.96 -5.94 -4.16
C ARG A 167 7.35 -7.24 -3.61
N ARG A 168 6.35 -7.14 -2.73
CA ARG A 168 5.60 -8.26 -2.19
C ARG A 168 4.12 -8.05 -2.50
N LEU A 169 3.63 -8.78 -3.47
CA LEU A 169 2.27 -8.62 -3.98
C LEU A 169 1.42 -9.85 -3.65
N LEU A 170 0.35 -9.65 -2.90
CA LEU A 170 -0.71 -10.64 -2.74
C LEU A 170 -1.83 -10.33 -3.73
N TYR A 171 -2.28 -11.33 -4.49
CA TYR A 171 -3.26 -11.11 -5.56
C TYR A 171 -4.36 -12.18 -5.56
N GLY A 172 -5.62 -11.73 -5.56
CA GLY A 172 -6.76 -12.64 -5.56
C GLY A 172 -7.16 -13.14 -4.18
N LEU A 173 -6.76 -12.44 -3.09
CA LEU A 173 -7.33 -12.65 -1.75
C LEU A 173 -8.84 -12.40 -1.77
N THR A 174 -9.24 -11.39 -2.49
CA THR A 174 -10.63 -11.05 -2.81
C THR A 174 -10.78 -10.94 -4.33
N PRO A 175 -12.00 -11.09 -4.87
CA PRO A 175 -12.21 -10.91 -6.32
C PRO A 175 -11.65 -9.58 -6.81
N THR A 176 -10.92 -9.61 -7.91
CA THR A 176 -10.30 -8.42 -8.51
C THR A 176 -10.21 -8.53 -10.03
N VAL A 177 -9.53 -7.60 -10.69
CA VAL A 177 -9.35 -7.61 -12.15
C VAL A 177 -8.34 -8.66 -12.61
N PRO A 178 -8.35 -9.08 -13.87
CA PRO A 178 -7.32 -9.95 -14.45
C PRO A 178 -5.92 -9.35 -14.32
N LEU A 179 -4.92 -10.20 -14.09
CA LEU A 179 -3.51 -9.79 -13.96
C LEU A 179 -2.99 -8.98 -15.15
N ASP A 180 -3.41 -9.30 -16.37
CA ASP A 180 -2.99 -8.55 -17.56
C ASP A 180 -3.56 -7.12 -17.57
N GLU A 181 -4.78 -6.93 -17.07
CA GLU A 181 -5.36 -5.60 -16.89
C GLU A 181 -4.60 -4.80 -15.84
N HIS A 182 -4.27 -5.40 -14.71
CA HIS A 182 -3.42 -4.79 -13.69
C HIS A 182 -2.07 -4.38 -14.25
N CYS A 183 -1.38 -5.27 -14.99
CA CYS A 183 -0.12 -4.94 -15.63
C CYS A 183 -0.23 -3.80 -16.67
N LYS A 184 -1.35 -3.70 -17.40
CA LYS A 184 -1.58 -2.57 -18.31
C LYS A 184 -1.69 -1.24 -17.57
N LYS A 185 -2.39 -1.25 -16.43
CA LYS A 185 -2.50 -0.05 -15.56
C LYS A 185 -1.13 0.34 -14.98
N ILE A 186 -0.35 -0.62 -14.47
CA ILE A 186 1.02 -0.37 -14.01
C ILE A 186 1.90 0.22 -15.12
N ALA A 187 1.82 -0.30 -16.34
CA ALA A 187 2.56 0.25 -17.47
C ALA A 187 2.18 1.71 -17.74
N GLY A 188 0.89 2.07 -17.59
CA GLY A 188 0.45 3.46 -17.67
C GLY A 188 1.04 4.38 -16.60
N LEU A 189 1.30 3.87 -15.38
CA LEU A 189 1.97 4.64 -14.34
C LEU A 189 3.43 4.96 -14.72
N ALA A 190 4.09 4.08 -15.46
CA ALA A 190 5.48 4.28 -15.87
C ALA A 190 5.65 5.49 -16.82
N GLU A 191 4.58 5.98 -17.44
CA GLU A 191 4.59 7.19 -18.27
C GLU A 191 4.55 8.49 -17.43
N LEU A 192 4.16 8.40 -16.16
CA LEU A 192 4.10 9.55 -15.26
C LEU A 192 5.50 9.94 -14.77
N PRO A 193 5.74 11.22 -14.43
CA PRO A 193 7.01 11.68 -13.87
C PRO A 193 7.14 11.29 -12.40
N ILE A 194 7.20 9.99 -12.13
CA ILE A 194 7.39 9.40 -10.81
C ILE A 194 8.89 9.29 -10.53
N ASN A 195 9.33 9.78 -9.38
CA ASN A 195 10.70 9.66 -8.90
C ASN A 195 10.89 8.42 -8.02
N HIS A 196 9.99 8.23 -7.05
CA HIS A 196 10.01 7.10 -6.13
C HIS A 196 8.59 6.57 -5.88
N ILE A 197 8.51 5.27 -5.63
CA ILE A 197 7.28 4.60 -5.21
C ILE A 197 7.47 4.16 -3.77
N TYR A 198 6.59 4.58 -2.90
CA TYR A 198 6.55 4.20 -1.49
C TYR A 198 5.37 3.28 -1.25
N THR A 199 5.64 2.11 -0.70
CA THR A 199 4.65 1.05 -0.45
C THR A 199 4.49 0.81 1.04
N ALA A 200 3.42 0.14 1.44
CA ALA A 200 3.21 -0.15 2.85
C ALA A 200 4.23 -1.16 3.42
N HIS A 201 4.78 -2.04 2.57
CA HIS A 201 5.60 -3.16 3.03
C HIS A 201 7.07 -3.13 2.60
N ASP A 202 7.51 -2.09 1.90
CA ASP A 202 8.90 -1.93 1.52
C ASP A 202 9.63 -0.90 2.40
N ARG A 203 10.88 -1.21 2.78
CA ARG A 203 11.68 -0.38 3.68
C ARG A 203 12.26 0.86 3.01
N CYS A 204 12.36 0.86 1.70
CA CYS A 204 12.93 1.94 0.90
C CYS A 204 11.98 2.36 -0.22
N GLY A 205 12.20 3.55 -0.76
CA GLY A 205 11.54 3.98 -1.98
C GLY A 205 12.00 3.13 -3.17
N LEU A 206 11.05 2.65 -3.96
CA LEU A 206 11.33 1.85 -5.15
C LEU A 206 11.52 2.76 -6.36
N PRO A 207 12.45 2.44 -7.26
CA PRO A 207 12.62 3.18 -8.50
C PRO A 207 11.45 2.92 -9.46
N LYS A 208 11.12 3.89 -10.32
CA LYS A 208 10.07 3.74 -11.33
C LYS A 208 10.25 2.49 -12.23
N ALA A 209 11.49 2.07 -12.47
CA ALA A 209 11.78 0.86 -13.24
C ALA A 209 11.16 -0.41 -12.65
N HIS A 210 10.89 -0.43 -11.32
CA HIS A 210 10.21 -1.54 -10.66
C HIS A 210 8.83 -1.82 -11.27
N LEU A 211 8.09 -0.80 -11.72
CA LEU A 211 6.77 -0.95 -12.33
C LEU A 211 6.79 -1.87 -13.56
N LEU A 212 7.71 -1.62 -14.48
CA LEU A 212 7.82 -2.44 -15.68
C LEU A 212 8.44 -3.80 -15.39
N ARG A 213 9.39 -3.85 -14.47
CA ARG A 213 10.04 -5.10 -14.06
C ARG A 213 9.06 -6.07 -13.41
N SER A 214 8.20 -5.61 -12.50
CA SER A 214 7.17 -6.45 -11.89
C SER A 214 6.21 -7.03 -12.94
N CYS A 215 5.74 -6.21 -13.90
CA CYS A 215 4.90 -6.68 -14.99
C CYS A 215 5.59 -7.70 -15.88
N GLU A 216 6.88 -7.54 -16.16
CA GLU A 216 7.66 -8.50 -16.91
C GLU A 216 7.72 -9.85 -16.19
N LEU A 217 8.05 -9.84 -14.89
CA LEU A 217 8.10 -11.05 -14.08
C LEU A 217 6.73 -11.75 -13.98
N ILE A 218 5.66 -10.98 -13.79
CA ILE A 218 4.28 -11.51 -13.78
C ILE A 218 3.96 -12.20 -15.10
N ARG A 219 4.28 -11.60 -16.24
CA ARG A 219 3.93 -12.18 -17.54
C ARG A 219 4.82 -13.32 -17.98
N GLN A 220 6.12 -13.26 -17.66
CA GLN A 220 7.11 -14.20 -18.20
C GLN A 220 7.45 -15.35 -17.26
N GLU A 221 7.50 -15.07 -15.95
CA GLU A 221 7.99 -16.04 -14.97
C GLU A 221 6.88 -16.68 -14.11
N LEU A 222 5.83 -15.92 -13.78
CA LEU A 222 4.74 -16.47 -12.96
C LEU A 222 4.06 -17.70 -13.61
N PRO A 223 3.76 -17.73 -14.93
CA PRO A 223 3.17 -18.92 -15.56
C PRO A 223 4.05 -20.15 -15.52
N LYS A 224 5.37 -19.99 -15.38
CA LYS A 224 6.35 -21.09 -15.31
C LYS A 224 6.58 -21.58 -13.88
N SER A 225 6.20 -20.77 -12.88
CA SER A 225 6.42 -21.12 -11.48
C SER A 225 5.53 -22.29 -11.07
N ALA A 226 6.12 -23.35 -10.54
CA ALA A 226 5.42 -24.46 -9.89
C ALA A 226 5.38 -24.32 -8.36
N THR A 227 5.95 -23.25 -7.81
CA THR A 227 6.02 -23.02 -6.37
C THR A 227 4.67 -22.58 -5.85
N THR A 228 4.32 -23.04 -4.66
CA THR A 228 3.12 -22.61 -3.93
C THR A 228 3.49 -22.13 -2.54
N VAL A 229 2.63 -21.30 -1.98
CA VAL A 229 2.71 -20.83 -0.59
C VAL A 229 1.37 -21.02 0.09
N ILE A 230 1.39 -21.34 1.39
CA ILE A 230 0.18 -21.42 2.21
C ILE A 230 0.03 -20.08 2.92
N ILE A 231 -1.06 -19.37 2.65
CA ILE A 231 -1.42 -18.15 3.35
C ILE A 231 -2.45 -18.51 4.43
N PRO A 232 -2.16 -18.27 5.72
CA PRO A 232 -3.10 -18.55 6.80
C PRO A 232 -4.45 -17.85 6.57
N GLY A 233 -5.55 -18.59 6.73
CA GLY A 233 -6.91 -18.07 6.50
C GLY A 233 -7.35 -18.02 5.02
N ILE A 234 -6.43 -18.15 4.05
CA ILE A 234 -6.71 -18.07 2.62
C ILE A 234 -6.60 -19.45 1.96
N GLY A 235 -5.47 -20.13 2.18
CA GLY A 235 -5.20 -21.44 1.55
C GLY A 235 -3.92 -21.46 0.75
N ILE A 236 -3.89 -22.33 -0.28
CA ILE A 236 -2.72 -22.51 -1.16
C ILE A 236 -2.82 -21.53 -2.32
N MET A 237 -1.76 -20.78 -2.56
CA MET A 237 -1.63 -19.85 -3.67
C MET A 237 -0.39 -20.17 -4.50
N ARG A 238 -0.42 -19.86 -5.80
CA ARG A 238 0.77 -19.89 -6.65
C ARG A 238 1.75 -18.83 -6.14
N ASN A 239 3.03 -19.16 -6.09
CA ASN A 239 4.06 -18.20 -5.65
C ASN A 239 5.14 -18.04 -6.71
N LEU A 240 5.47 -16.82 -7.00
CA LEU A 240 6.67 -16.42 -7.75
C LEU A 240 7.60 -15.67 -6.80
N ARG A 241 8.79 -16.21 -6.57
CA ARG A 241 9.85 -15.51 -5.86
C ARG A 241 11.05 -15.32 -6.78
N TRP A 242 11.49 -14.08 -6.93
CA TRP A 242 12.59 -13.67 -7.79
C TRP A 242 13.59 -12.78 -7.05
N GLY A 243 14.89 -13.03 -7.27
CA GLY A 243 15.96 -12.20 -6.72
C GLY A 243 16.23 -12.43 -5.24
N ASP A 244 17.08 -11.55 -4.68
CA ASP A 244 17.45 -11.53 -3.27
C ASP A 244 16.68 -10.41 -2.56
N GLU A 245 16.03 -10.71 -1.44
CA GLU A 245 15.19 -9.75 -0.69
C GLU A 245 15.95 -8.50 -0.23
N ASN A 246 17.28 -8.58 -0.16
CA ASN A 246 18.15 -7.46 0.18
C ASN A 246 18.49 -6.57 -1.02
N THR A 247 17.89 -6.81 -2.18
CA THR A 247 18.11 -6.03 -3.41
C THR A 247 16.82 -5.41 -3.92
N LEU A 248 16.95 -4.35 -4.74
CA LEU A 248 15.80 -3.72 -5.39
C LEU A 248 15.18 -4.58 -6.51
N ASP A 249 15.89 -5.60 -6.99
CA ASP A 249 15.40 -6.53 -8.01
C ASP A 249 14.55 -7.68 -7.43
N TYR A 250 14.34 -7.70 -6.12
CA TYR A 250 13.47 -8.68 -5.48
C TYR A 250 12.02 -8.49 -5.85
N PHE A 251 11.33 -9.61 -6.14
CA PHE A 251 9.89 -9.64 -6.31
C PHE A 251 9.33 -10.96 -5.75
N ASP A 252 8.32 -10.89 -4.92
CA ASP A 252 7.62 -12.02 -4.32
C ASP A 252 6.13 -11.83 -4.50
N MET A 253 5.49 -12.73 -5.23
CA MET A 253 4.06 -12.65 -5.50
C MET A 253 3.38 -13.94 -5.09
N ALA A 254 2.34 -13.82 -4.27
CA ALA A 254 1.38 -14.89 -4.02
C ALA A 254 0.08 -14.55 -4.75
N VAL A 255 -0.42 -15.50 -5.57
CA VAL A 255 -1.57 -15.28 -6.44
C VAL A 255 -2.50 -16.47 -6.45
N GLU A 256 -3.80 -16.23 -6.43
CA GLU A 256 -4.82 -17.25 -6.61
C GLU A 256 -4.75 -17.82 -8.06
N GLU A 257 -4.85 -19.15 -8.18
CA GLU A 257 -4.52 -19.90 -9.41
C GLU A 257 -5.30 -19.46 -10.65
N SER A 258 -6.57 -19.10 -10.51
CA SER A 258 -7.42 -18.72 -11.65
C SER A 258 -6.91 -17.46 -12.38
N TYR A 259 -6.22 -16.56 -11.67
CA TYR A 259 -5.60 -15.38 -12.29
C TYR A 259 -4.35 -15.74 -13.11
N VAL A 260 -3.60 -16.79 -12.72
CA VAL A 260 -2.46 -17.29 -13.51
C VAL A 260 -2.95 -17.94 -14.80
N GLU A 261 -4.01 -18.75 -14.73
CA GLU A 261 -4.63 -19.36 -15.91
C GLU A 261 -5.12 -18.31 -16.92
N GLY A 262 -5.52 -17.13 -16.42
CA GLY A 262 -5.93 -16.00 -17.24
C GLY A 262 -4.79 -15.40 -18.10
N LEU A 263 -3.53 -15.53 -17.66
CA LEU A 263 -2.36 -15.08 -18.42
C LEU A 263 -1.98 -16.02 -19.58
N LEU A 264 -2.46 -17.26 -19.56
CA LEU A 264 -2.11 -18.30 -20.54
C LEU A 264 -3.09 -18.32 -21.75
N LYS A 265 -4.14 -17.54 -21.71
CA LYS A 265 -5.18 -17.43 -22.75
C LYS A 265 -4.93 -16.23 -23.64
#